data_0a1f4c1c7d3b09cc628f4875a324c638
#
_entry.id   0a1f4c1c7d3b09cc628f4875a324c638
#
_cell.length_a   1.000
_cell.length_b   1.000
_cell.length_c   1.000
_cell.angle_alpha   90.00
_cell.angle_beta   90.00
_cell.angle_gamma   90.00
#
_symmetry.space_group_name_H-M   'P 1'
#
loop_
_entity.id
_entity.type
_entity.pdbx_description
1 polymer ?
#
loop_
_entity_poly.entity_id
_entity_poly.type
_entity_poly.pdbx_seq_one_letter_code
_entity_poly.pdbx_strand_id
1 'polypeptide(L)'
;MMFYGWRIVVVAMLALGLSNGLVSYSYGLLVLPLGTEFGANRMLMMWGLTASSMATVLISPFAGSLMDRRSARVLFSVGAVCLALGMSLIAVSRNVWEFILVFGLLMSVGATLLGPIGANTIVARWFAQRRGRALGITAIGTSLGGLLVPLLLQTLIDAYGWRIACLWMAAIALLLLLPPIWLVVRNRPADLGLQPDGQPGAGQPTGVASLAAGSAPPRLMTDASFWRIALAVG
;
A
#
# COMPACT_ATOMS: atom_id res chain seq x y z
N MET A 1 6.64 19.30 -21.97
CA MET A 1 7.14 18.09 -21.27
C MET A 1 6.25 17.81 -20.07
N MET A 2 5.85 16.55 -19.85
CA MET A 2 5.06 16.22 -18.66
C MET A 2 5.94 16.35 -17.40
N PHE A 3 5.41 17.00 -16.36
CA PHE A 3 6.08 17.12 -15.07
C PHE A 3 6.37 15.71 -14.50
N TYR A 4 7.61 15.52 -14.01
CA TYR A 4 8.08 14.21 -13.52
C TYR A 4 7.18 13.60 -12.43
N GLY A 5 6.53 14.45 -11.61
CA GLY A 5 5.60 14.04 -10.57
C GLY A 5 4.45 13.14 -11.06
N TRP A 6 4.00 13.31 -12.32
CA TRP A 6 2.96 12.44 -12.88
C TRP A 6 3.42 10.98 -13.07
N ARG A 7 4.69 10.75 -13.32
CA ARG A 7 5.26 9.39 -13.36
C ARG A 7 5.18 8.74 -11.98
N ILE A 8 5.41 9.51 -10.92
CA ILE A 8 5.27 9.04 -9.53
C ILE A 8 3.82 8.70 -9.21
N VAL A 9 2.86 9.52 -9.68
CA VAL A 9 1.43 9.23 -9.54
C VAL A 9 1.08 7.89 -10.17
N VAL A 10 1.58 7.59 -11.37
CA VAL A 10 1.35 6.29 -12.03
C VAL A 10 1.91 5.13 -11.20
N VAL A 11 3.13 5.26 -10.69
CA VAL A 11 3.73 4.20 -9.85
C VAL A 11 2.96 4.03 -8.53
N ALA A 12 2.55 5.13 -7.90
CA ALA A 12 1.73 5.10 -6.69
C ALA A 12 0.35 4.48 -6.95
N MET A 13 -0.26 4.77 -8.11
CA MET A 13 -1.52 4.16 -8.56
C MET A 13 -1.39 2.65 -8.75
N LEU A 14 -0.32 2.19 -9.39
CA LEU A 14 -0.03 0.77 -9.57
C LEU A 14 0.21 0.06 -8.23
N ALA A 15 1.01 0.67 -7.35
CA ALA A 15 1.30 0.15 -6.02
C ALA A 15 0.03 0.02 -5.17
N LEU A 16 -0.79 1.07 -5.15
CA LEU A 16 -2.07 1.11 -4.45
C LEU A 16 -3.06 0.08 -5.01
N GLY A 17 -3.16 -0.01 -6.33
CA GLY A 17 -4.06 -0.94 -7.00
C GLY A 17 -3.67 -2.39 -6.71
N LEU A 18 -2.39 -2.72 -6.88
CA LEU A 18 -1.93 -4.09 -6.69
C LEU A 18 -2.02 -4.52 -5.23
N SER A 19 -1.65 -3.66 -4.28
CA SER A 19 -1.75 -3.97 -2.85
C SER A 19 -3.20 -4.20 -2.39
N ASN A 20 -4.12 -3.31 -2.76
CA ASN A 20 -5.55 -3.50 -2.44
C ASN A 20 -6.15 -4.69 -3.21
N GLY A 21 -5.80 -4.85 -4.48
CA GLY A 21 -6.24 -5.97 -5.29
C GLY A 21 -5.90 -7.31 -4.65
N LEU A 22 -4.65 -7.49 -4.23
CA LEU A 22 -4.17 -8.74 -3.63
C LEU A 22 -4.71 -8.96 -2.21
N VAL A 23 -4.72 -7.92 -1.37
CA VAL A 23 -5.04 -8.10 0.05
C VAL A 23 -6.53 -8.02 0.32
N SER A 24 -7.23 -7.04 -0.23
CA SER A 24 -8.64 -6.82 0.11
C SER A 24 -9.59 -7.53 -0.85
N TYR A 25 -9.36 -7.43 -2.15
CA TYR A 25 -10.31 -7.91 -3.14
C TYR A 25 -10.12 -9.37 -3.53
N SER A 26 -8.88 -9.89 -3.51
CA SER A 26 -8.60 -11.28 -3.86
C SER A 26 -8.74 -12.26 -2.70
N TYR A 27 -8.88 -11.77 -1.46
CA TYR A 27 -8.99 -12.63 -0.28
C TYR A 27 -10.12 -13.65 -0.41
N GLY A 28 -11.31 -13.19 -0.81
CA GLY A 28 -12.49 -14.03 -0.97
C GLY A 28 -12.31 -15.21 -1.92
N LEU A 29 -11.49 -15.04 -2.97
CA LEU A 29 -11.19 -16.08 -3.95
C LEU A 29 -10.32 -17.20 -3.39
N LEU A 30 -9.46 -16.89 -2.42
CA LEU A 30 -8.60 -17.86 -1.75
C LEU A 30 -9.33 -18.63 -0.64
N VAL A 31 -10.36 -18.05 -0.03
CA VAL A 31 -11.09 -18.67 1.09
C VAL A 31 -11.69 -20.02 0.73
N LEU A 32 -12.28 -20.14 -0.45
CA LEU A 32 -12.97 -21.37 -0.86
C LEU A 32 -11.97 -22.52 -1.12
N PRO A 33 -10.96 -22.38 -2.00
CA PRO A 33 -10.02 -23.47 -2.27
C PRO A 33 -9.17 -23.84 -1.06
N LEU A 34 -8.72 -22.88 -0.25
CA LEU A 34 -7.95 -23.18 0.95
C LEU A 34 -8.83 -23.81 2.05
N GLY A 35 -10.07 -23.32 2.21
CA GLY A 35 -11.00 -23.87 3.17
C GLY A 35 -11.34 -25.34 2.91
N THR A 36 -11.55 -25.71 1.64
CA THR A 36 -11.78 -27.09 1.23
C THR A 36 -10.56 -27.98 1.43
N GLU A 37 -9.37 -27.49 1.12
CA GLU A 37 -8.12 -28.27 1.23
C GLU A 37 -7.70 -28.46 2.70
N PHE A 38 -7.85 -27.43 3.54
CA PHE A 38 -7.47 -27.50 4.95
C PHE A 38 -8.58 -28.01 5.87
N GLY A 39 -9.75 -28.32 5.35
CA GLY A 39 -10.91 -28.71 6.14
C GLY A 39 -11.36 -27.61 7.11
N ALA A 40 -11.06 -26.36 6.81
CA ALA A 40 -11.33 -25.21 7.66
C ALA A 40 -12.71 -24.61 7.34
N ASN A 41 -13.48 -24.31 8.37
CA ASN A 41 -14.75 -23.63 8.19
C ASN A 41 -14.54 -22.16 7.75
N ARG A 42 -15.57 -21.58 7.13
CA ARG A 42 -15.50 -20.21 6.63
C ARG A 42 -15.18 -19.18 7.72
N MET A 43 -15.66 -19.41 8.95
CA MET A 43 -15.38 -18.52 10.08
C MET A 43 -13.89 -18.51 10.42
N LEU A 44 -13.23 -19.67 10.46
CA LEU A 44 -11.80 -19.77 10.71
C LEU A 44 -10.99 -19.09 9.62
N MET A 45 -11.38 -19.24 8.36
CA MET A 45 -10.74 -18.55 7.26
C MET A 45 -10.81 -17.01 7.40
N MET A 46 -11.93 -16.45 7.90
CA MET A 46 -12.07 -14.99 8.09
C MET A 46 -11.11 -14.42 9.15
N TRP A 47 -10.54 -15.23 10.02
CA TRP A 47 -9.50 -14.79 10.97
C TRP A 47 -8.26 -14.21 10.26
N GLY A 48 -7.93 -14.66 9.06
CA GLY A 48 -6.83 -14.08 8.27
C GLY A 48 -7.06 -12.61 7.92
N LEU A 49 -8.28 -12.25 7.54
CA LEU A 49 -8.64 -10.87 7.25
C LEU A 49 -8.67 -10.01 8.52
N THR A 50 -9.19 -10.56 9.62
CA THR A 50 -9.19 -9.88 10.93
C THR A 50 -7.77 -9.65 11.42
N ALA A 51 -6.90 -10.67 11.35
CA ALA A 51 -5.49 -10.57 11.72
C ALA A 51 -4.76 -9.51 10.86
N SER A 52 -5.04 -9.48 9.55
CA SER A 52 -4.48 -8.48 8.63
C SER A 52 -4.94 -7.06 8.98
N SER A 53 -6.21 -6.86 9.28
CA SER A 53 -6.74 -5.56 9.68
C SER A 53 -6.11 -5.08 10.99
N MET A 54 -6.01 -5.97 11.98
CA MET A 54 -5.40 -5.67 13.28
C MET A 54 -3.90 -5.35 13.14
N ALA A 55 -3.18 -6.14 12.36
CA ALA A 55 -1.77 -5.88 12.05
C ALA A 55 -1.58 -4.53 11.33
N THR A 56 -2.45 -4.21 10.37
CA THR A 56 -2.42 -2.91 9.68
C THR A 56 -2.58 -1.74 10.64
N VAL A 57 -3.53 -1.82 11.58
CA VAL A 57 -3.72 -0.78 12.61
C VAL A 57 -2.46 -0.61 13.47
N LEU A 58 -1.85 -1.71 13.91
CA LEU A 58 -0.63 -1.69 14.73
C LEU A 58 0.60 -1.18 13.95
N ILE A 59 0.72 -1.52 12.68
CA ILE A 59 1.87 -1.17 11.84
C ILE A 59 1.76 0.28 11.32
N SER A 60 0.56 0.81 11.12
CA SER A 60 0.33 2.12 10.49
C SER A 60 1.10 3.29 11.12
N PRO A 61 1.17 3.47 12.46
CA PRO A 61 1.93 4.55 13.07
C PRO A 61 3.44 4.45 12.79
N PHE A 62 3.95 3.21 12.80
CA PHE A 62 5.37 2.94 12.51
C PHE A 62 5.67 3.16 11.02
N ALA A 63 4.78 2.72 10.14
CA ALA A 63 4.92 2.92 8.70
C ALA A 63 4.94 4.41 8.35
N GLY A 64 4.04 5.22 8.94
CA GLY A 64 4.04 6.68 8.77
C GLY A 64 5.38 7.31 9.18
N SER A 65 5.83 7.04 10.41
CA SER A 65 7.11 7.55 10.91
C SER A 65 8.33 7.07 10.10
N LEU A 66 8.29 5.84 9.62
CA LEU A 66 9.33 5.26 8.79
C LEU A 66 9.36 5.91 7.39
N MET A 67 8.20 6.22 6.83
CA MET A 67 8.08 6.96 5.58
C MET A 67 8.67 8.36 5.65
N ASP A 68 8.62 9.01 6.81
CA ASP A 68 9.21 10.33 7.00
C ASP A 68 10.74 10.28 7.11
N ARG A 69 11.29 9.22 7.69
CA ARG A 69 12.71 9.06 7.98
C ARG A 69 13.49 8.31 6.90
N ARG A 70 12.86 7.44 6.17
CA ARG A 70 13.52 6.56 5.18
C ARG A 70 13.13 6.90 3.75
N SER A 71 13.90 6.38 2.82
CA SER A 71 13.64 6.51 1.39
C SER A 71 12.34 5.82 0.99
N ALA A 72 11.44 6.55 0.35
CA ALA A 72 10.20 5.99 -0.20
C ALA A 72 10.47 4.83 -1.16
N ARG A 73 11.55 4.91 -1.95
CA ARG A 73 11.98 3.83 -2.86
C ARG A 73 12.22 2.53 -2.10
N VAL A 74 12.98 2.59 -0.98
CA VAL A 74 13.29 1.40 -0.17
C VAL A 74 12.02 0.84 0.44
N LEU A 75 11.17 1.69 1.01
CA LEU A 75 9.93 1.24 1.67
C LEU A 75 8.93 0.63 0.69
N PHE A 76 8.79 1.21 -0.50
CA PHE A 76 7.97 0.62 -1.56
C PHE A 76 8.54 -0.72 -2.04
N SER A 77 9.87 -0.83 -2.16
CA SER A 77 10.51 -2.11 -2.51
C SER A 77 10.28 -3.17 -1.43
N VAL A 78 10.44 -2.81 -0.16
CA VAL A 78 10.14 -3.71 0.97
C VAL A 78 8.67 -4.14 0.93
N GLY A 79 7.74 -3.21 0.70
CA GLY A 79 6.32 -3.53 0.56
C GLY A 79 6.04 -4.50 -0.58
N ALA A 80 6.65 -4.29 -1.76
CA ALA A 80 6.51 -5.17 -2.92
C ALA A 80 7.07 -6.58 -2.66
N VAL A 81 8.24 -6.66 -2.01
CA VAL A 81 8.85 -7.92 -1.62
C VAL A 81 8.00 -8.64 -0.56
N CYS A 82 7.45 -7.92 0.42
CA CYS A 82 6.55 -8.52 1.43
C CYS A 82 5.27 -9.09 0.79
N LEU A 83 4.66 -8.39 -0.17
CA LEU A 83 3.49 -8.92 -0.89
C LEU A 83 3.84 -10.19 -1.67
N ALA A 84 4.95 -10.17 -2.40
CA ALA A 84 5.38 -11.32 -3.20
C ALA A 84 5.77 -12.52 -2.33
N LEU A 85 6.52 -12.30 -1.26
CA LEU A 85 6.86 -13.34 -0.29
C LEU A 85 5.61 -13.87 0.39
N GLY A 86 4.67 -12.99 0.77
CA GLY A 86 3.39 -13.39 1.34
C GLY A 86 2.62 -14.33 0.41
N MET A 87 2.45 -13.95 -0.86
CA MET A 87 1.80 -14.81 -1.86
C MET A 87 2.55 -16.13 -2.09
N SER A 88 3.89 -16.09 -2.13
CA SER A 88 4.70 -17.31 -2.29
C SER A 88 4.59 -18.25 -1.09
N LEU A 89 4.59 -17.71 0.13
CA LEU A 89 4.42 -18.51 1.36
C LEU A 89 2.99 -19.06 1.49
N ILE A 90 1.98 -18.30 1.06
CA ILE A 90 0.61 -18.83 0.96
C ILE A 90 0.58 -20.04 0.03
N ALA A 91 1.26 -19.99 -1.12
CA ALA A 91 1.29 -21.09 -2.09
C ALA A 91 1.87 -22.39 -1.50
N VAL A 92 2.81 -22.31 -0.55
CA VAL A 92 3.43 -23.48 0.09
C VAL A 92 2.85 -23.84 1.46
N SER A 93 1.84 -23.09 1.93
CA SER A 93 1.18 -23.33 3.21
C SER A 93 0.52 -24.73 3.23
N ARG A 94 0.58 -25.37 4.40
CA ARG A 94 0.06 -26.71 4.62
C ARG A 94 -1.12 -26.77 5.58
N ASN A 95 -1.35 -25.67 6.30
CA ASN A 95 -2.45 -25.58 7.23
C ASN A 95 -3.00 -24.14 7.32
N VAL A 96 -4.20 -24.00 7.86
CA VAL A 96 -4.90 -22.72 7.97
C VAL A 96 -4.15 -21.70 8.84
N TRP A 97 -3.43 -22.13 9.85
CA TRP A 97 -2.72 -21.22 10.75
C TRP A 97 -1.53 -20.56 10.09
N GLU A 98 -0.81 -21.31 9.24
CA GLU A 98 0.27 -20.74 8.41
C GLU A 98 -0.29 -19.67 7.46
N PHE A 99 -1.41 -19.96 6.80
CA PHE A 99 -2.10 -18.98 5.97
C PHE A 99 -2.47 -17.71 6.76
N ILE A 100 -3.12 -17.86 7.94
CA ILE A 100 -3.53 -16.73 8.78
C ILE A 100 -2.31 -15.89 9.21
N LEU A 101 -1.23 -16.53 9.63
CA LEU A 101 -0.01 -15.83 10.04
C LEU A 101 0.66 -15.08 8.89
N VAL A 102 0.82 -15.74 7.75
CA VAL A 102 1.43 -15.11 6.57
C VAL A 102 0.59 -13.96 6.07
N PHE A 103 -0.72 -14.17 5.96
CA PHE A 103 -1.64 -13.14 5.52
C PHE A 103 -1.71 -11.97 6.52
N GLY A 104 -1.81 -12.29 7.81
CA GLY A 104 -1.86 -11.29 8.88
C GLY A 104 -0.58 -10.46 9.01
N LEU A 105 0.61 -11.04 8.80
CA LEU A 105 1.87 -10.32 8.98
C LEU A 105 2.43 -9.76 7.67
N LEU A 106 2.79 -10.62 6.72
CA LEU A 106 3.50 -10.18 5.50
C LEU A 106 2.61 -9.36 4.58
N MET A 107 1.40 -9.83 4.32
CA MET A 107 0.48 -9.12 3.43
C MET A 107 0.09 -7.77 4.01
N SER A 108 -0.05 -7.66 5.34
CA SER A 108 -0.36 -6.38 6.02
C SER A 108 0.78 -5.37 5.95
N VAL A 109 2.03 -5.81 6.10
CA VAL A 109 3.20 -4.93 5.91
C VAL A 109 3.22 -4.39 4.48
N GLY A 110 3.07 -5.27 3.50
CA GLY A 110 2.99 -4.89 2.09
C GLY A 110 1.86 -3.92 1.79
N ALA A 111 0.65 -4.23 2.29
CA ALA A 111 -0.53 -3.39 2.14
C ALA A 111 -0.37 -2.01 2.79
N THR A 112 0.27 -1.93 3.94
CA THR A 112 0.50 -0.65 4.64
C THR A 112 1.50 0.23 3.91
N LEU A 113 2.61 -0.35 3.43
CA LEU A 113 3.68 0.40 2.76
C LEU A 113 3.32 0.84 1.34
N LEU A 114 2.59 0.03 0.58
CA LEU A 114 2.18 0.29 -0.80
C LEU A 114 0.78 0.88 -0.91
N GLY A 115 -0.04 0.70 0.12
CA GLY A 115 -1.43 1.13 0.18
C GLY A 115 -1.59 2.64 0.36
N PRO A 116 -2.75 3.07 0.89
CA PRO A 116 -3.09 4.49 0.96
C PRO A 116 -2.07 5.35 1.71
N ILE A 117 -1.48 4.82 2.80
CA ILE A 117 -0.48 5.55 3.59
C ILE A 117 0.75 5.85 2.75
N GLY A 118 1.31 4.83 2.08
CA GLY A 118 2.49 4.97 1.24
C GLY A 118 2.24 5.84 0.01
N ALA A 119 1.21 5.49 -0.76
CA ALA A 119 0.87 6.17 -2.01
C ALA A 119 0.55 7.65 -1.78
N ASN A 120 -0.27 7.97 -0.78
CA ASN A 120 -0.63 9.35 -0.48
C ASN A 120 0.56 10.17 0.03
N THR A 121 1.43 9.57 0.84
CA THR A 121 2.61 10.26 1.36
C THR A 121 3.57 10.66 0.25
N ILE A 122 3.86 9.75 -0.69
CA ILE A 122 4.79 10.08 -1.78
C ILE A 122 4.20 11.11 -2.73
N VAL A 123 2.92 10.98 -3.09
CA VAL A 123 2.23 11.94 -3.97
C VAL A 123 2.17 13.34 -3.32
N ALA A 124 1.90 13.40 -2.02
CA ALA A 124 1.84 14.66 -1.27
C ALA A 124 3.19 15.40 -1.23
N ARG A 125 4.32 14.71 -1.36
CA ARG A 125 5.66 15.34 -1.44
C ARG A 125 5.95 15.99 -2.79
N TRP A 126 5.30 15.51 -3.85
CA TRP A 126 5.53 15.98 -5.21
C TRP A 126 4.54 17.05 -5.67
N PHE A 127 3.37 17.14 -5.03
CA PHE A 127 2.31 18.07 -5.40
C PHE A 127 1.87 18.90 -4.20
N ALA A 128 1.89 20.22 -4.37
CA ALA A 128 1.36 21.18 -3.40
C ALA A 128 0.00 21.73 -3.86
N GLN A 129 -0.04 22.42 -4.99
CA GLN A 129 -1.27 23.04 -5.51
C GLN A 129 -2.22 22.03 -6.17
N ARG A 130 -1.67 21.04 -6.91
CA ARG A 130 -2.44 20.03 -7.63
C ARG A 130 -2.60 18.71 -6.85
N ARG A 131 -2.36 18.75 -5.53
CA ARG A 131 -2.35 17.57 -4.66
C ARG A 131 -3.67 16.80 -4.74
N GLY A 132 -4.84 17.48 -4.65
CA GLY A 132 -6.14 16.81 -4.71
C GLY A 132 -6.36 16.04 -6.02
N ARG A 133 -5.96 16.64 -7.17
CA ARG A 133 -6.05 15.97 -8.48
C ARG A 133 -5.11 14.78 -8.56
N ALA A 134 -3.87 14.92 -8.07
CA ALA A 134 -2.89 13.83 -8.07
C ALA A 134 -3.34 12.66 -7.20
N LEU A 135 -3.86 12.93 -6.00
CA LEU A 135 -4.42 11.91 -5.10
C LEU A 135 -5.66 11.24 -5.69
N GLY A 136 -6.55 12.01 -6.34
CA GLY A 136 -7.73 11.46 -7.02
C GLY A 136 -7.36 10.47 -8.12
N ILE A 137 -6.35 10.81 -8.96
CA ILE A 137 -5.84 9.89 -9.98
C ILE A 137 -5.19 8.66 -9.36
N THR A 138 -4.42 8.82 -8.27
CA THR A 138 -3.83 7.70 -7.55
C THR A 138 -4.91 6.75 -7.00
N ALA A 139 -6.00 7.29 -6.49
CA ALA A 139 -7.11 6.52 -5.93
C ALA A 139 -7.84 5.65 -6.99
N ILE A 140 -7.82 6.04 -8.27
CA ILE A 140 -8.33 5.19 -9.37
C ILE A 140 -7.63 3.82 -9.37
N GLY A 141 -6.38 3.77 -8.92
CA GLY A 141 -5.64 2.52 -8.75
C GLY A 141 -6.38 1.49 -7.90
N THR A 142 -7.06 1.92 -6.83
CA THR A 142 -7.84 1.00 -5.97
C THR A 142 -8.94 0.29 -6.76
N SER A 143 -9.70 1.04 -7.57
CA SER A 143 -10.78 0.47 -8.38
C SER A 143 -10.26 -0.43 -9.51
N LEU A 144 -9.18 0.00 -10.19
CA LEU A 144 -8.54 -0.82 -11.22
C LEU A 144 -7.95 -2.10 -10.63
N GLY A 145 -7.28 -2.01 -9.48
CA GLY A 145 -6.75 -3.17 -8.78
C GLY A 145 -7.86 -4.11 -8.30
N GLY A 146 -8.95 -3.55 -7.77
CA GLY A 146 -10.12 -4.33 -7.35
C GLY A 146 -10.85 -5.04 -8.49
N LEU A 147 -10.74 -4.54 -9.72
CA LEU A 147 -11.29 -5.19 -10.91
C LEU A 147 -10.32 -6.21 -11.52
N LEU A 148 -9.09 -5.78 -11.81
CA LEU A 148 -8.14 -6.54 -12.61
C LEU A 148 -7.47 -7.67 -11.83
N VAL A 149 -7.10 -7.42 -10.58
CA VAL A 149 -6.33 -8.40 -9.78
C VAL A 149 -7.16 -9.64 -9.42
N PRO A 150 -8.41 -9.53 -8.92
CA PRO A 150 -9.25 -10.70 -8.68
C PRO A 150 -9.60 -11.46 -9.97
N LEU A 151 -9.87 -10.74 -11.07
CA LEU A 151 -10.16 -11.38 -12.35
C LEU A 151 -8.96 -12.22 -12.83
N LEU A 152 -7.75 -11.64 -12.77
CA LEU A 152 -6.53 -12.35 -13.13
C LEU A 152 -6.25 -13.52 -12.18
N LEU A 153 -6.41 -13.34 -10.88
CA LEU A 153 -6.23 -14.41 -9.91
C LEU A 153 -7.22 -15.55 -10.16
N GLN A 154 -8.50 -15.24 -10.41
CA GLN A 154 -9.50 -16.27 -10.68
C GLN A 154 -9.16 -17.08 -11.94
N THR A 155 -8.78 -16.43 -13.04
CA THR A 155 -8.38 -17.13 -14.26
C THR A 155 -7.17 -18.04 -14.05
N LEU A 156 -6.22 -17.62 -13.22
CA LEU A 156 -5.06 -18.44 -12.87
C LEU A 156 -5.43 -19.61 -11.95
N ILE A 157 -6.37 -19.41 -11.01
CA ILE A 157 -6.87 -20.48 -10.14
C ILE A 157 -7.59 -21.56 -10.98
N ASP A 158 -8.43 -21.15 -11.92
CA ASP A 158 -9.17 -22.05 -12.78
C ASP A 158 -8.26 -22.86 -13.72
N ALA A 159 -7.16 -22.24 -14.19
CA ALA A 159 -6.24 -22.88 -15.12
C ALA A 159 -5.19 -23.78 -14.45
N TYR A 160 -4.65 -23.36 -13.30
CA TYR A 160 -3.46 -23.98 -12.69
C TYR A 160 -3.64 -24.37 -11.22
N GLY A 161 -4.79 -24.07 -10.64
CA GLY A 161 -5.03 -24.23 -9.20
C GLY A 161 -4.44 -23.07 -8.36
N TRP A 162 -4.93 -22.94 -7.14
CA TRP A 162 -4.64 -21.78 -6.29
C TRP A 162 -3.17 -21.63 -5.89
N ARG A 163 -2.44 -22.75 -5.72
CA ARG A 163 -1.01 -22.70 -5.33
C ARG A 163 -0.16 -22.06 -6.42
N ILE A 164 -0.32 -22.49 -7.66
CA ILE A 164 0.40 -21.95 -8.81
C ILE A 164 -0.07 -20.54 -9.12
N ALA A 165 -1.36 -20.27 -8.97
CA ALA A 165 -1.91 -18.92 -9.13
C ALA A 165 -1.28 -17.92 -8.15
N CYS A 166 -1.08 -18.29 -6.88
CA CYS A 166 -0.38 -17.46 -5.90
C CYS A 166 1.07 -17.17 -6.30
N LEU A 167 1.80 -18.16 -6.82
CA LEU A 167 3.18 -17.96 -7.32
C LEU A 167 3.22 -17.00 -8.52
N TRP A 168 2.31 -17.15 -9.46
CA TRP A 168 2.18 -16.19 -10.57
C TRP A 168 1.88 -14.79 -10.09
N MET A 169 0.96 -14.63 -9.13
CA MET A 169 0.66 -13.31 -8.57
C MET A 169 1.85 -12.71 -7.83
N ALA A 170 2.66 -13.53 -7.14
CA ALA A 170 3.92 -13.09 -6.53
C ALA A 170 4.92 -12.57 -7.58
N ALA A 171 5.10 -13.32 -8.67
CA ALA A 171 5.98 -12.92 -9.77
C ALA A 171 5.50 -11.64 -10.46
N ILE A 172 4.20 -11.54 -10.75
CA ILE A 172 3.57 -10.34 -11.34
C ILE A 172 3.75 -9.14 -10.41
N ALA A 173 3.54 -9.31 -9.08
CA ALA A 173 3.73 -8.22 -8.13
C ALA A 173 5.16 -7.69 -8.13
N LEU A 174 6.17 -8.57 -8.16
CA LEU A 174 7.57 -8.15 -8.25
C LEU A 174 7.89 -7.48 -9.58
N LEU A 175 7.53 -8.10 -10.70
CA LEU A 175 7.84 -7.60 -12.04
C LEU A 175 7.13 -6.28 -12.35
N LEU A 176 5.91 -6.10 -11.84
CA LEU A 176 5.14 -4.89 -12.10
C LEU A 176 5.51 -3.74 -11.17
N LEU A 177 5.97 -4.02 -9.95
CA LEU A 177 6.28 -2.98 -8.96
C LEU A 177 7.77 -2.65 -8.87
N LEU A 178 8.67 -3.63 -8.81
CA LEU A 178 10.10 -3.34 -8.57
C LEU A 178 10.74 -2.47 -9.66
N PRO A 179 10.61 -2.79 -10.97
CA PRO A 179 11.25 -1.96 -11.99
C PRO A 179 10.79 -0.49 -11.96
N PRO A 180 9.48 -0.16 -11.97
CA PRO A 180 9.06 1.23 -11.93
C PRO A 180 9.39 1.91 -10.60
N ILE A 181 9.40 1.19 -9.46
CA ILE A 181 9.85 1.75 -8.18
C ILE A 181 11.30 2.20 -8.29
N TRP A 182 12.19 1.38 -8.82
CA TRP A 182 13.62 1.71 -8.93
C TRP A 182 13.92 2.78 -9.97
N LEU A 183 13.22 2.77 -11.10
CA LEU A 183 13.43 3.69 -12.21
C LEU A 183 12.81 5.07 -11.95
N VAL A 184 11.61 5.10 -11.33
CA VAL A 184 10.79 6.31 -11.26
C VAL A 184 10.74 6.91 -9.86
N VAL A 185 10.68 6.09 -8.78
CA VAL A 185 10.48 6.65 -7.44
C VAL A 185 11.71 7.42 -6.98
N ARG A 186 11.52 8.70 -6.70
CA ARG A 186 12.47 9.60 -6.04
C ARG A 186 11.81 10.17 -4.79
N ASN A 187 12.62 10.44 -3.76
CA ASN A 187 12.09 10.84 -2.46
C ASN A 187 11.46 12.23 -2.48
N ARG A 188 12.14 13.16 -3.12
CA ARG A 188 11.74 14.57 -3.18
C ARG A 188 11.98 15.15 -4.57
N PRO A 189 11.19 16.16 -4.99
CA PRO A 189 11.47 16.92 -6.21
C PRO A 189 12.87 17.53 -6.22
N ALA A 190 13.35 17.98 -5.05
CA ALA A 190 14.68 18.58 -4.87
C ALA A 190 15.83 17.64 -5.26
N ASP A 191 15.65 16.30 -5.17
CA ASP A 191 16.64 15.30 -5.60
C ASP A 191 16.93 15.37 -7.12
N LEU A 192 16.03 16.02 -7.88
CA LEU A 192 16.14 16.26 -9.32
C LEU A 192 16.27 17.76 -9.65
N GLY A 193 16.53 18.62 -8.66
CA GLY A 193 16.56 20.07 -8.86
C GLY A 193 15.21 20.69 -9.22
N LEU A 194 14.10 19.96 -8.97
CA LEU A 194 12.73 20.39 -9.25
C LEU A 194 12.06 20.90 -7.98
N GLN A 195 11.10 21.81 -8.16
CA GLN A 195 10.18 22.22 -7.09
C GLN A 195 8.86 21.43 -7.17
N PRO A 196 8.09 21.35 -6.07
CA PRO A 196 6.75 20.79 -6.11
C PRO A 196 5.91 21.47 -7.20
N ASP A 197 5.04 20.69 -7.88
CA ASP A 197 4.24 21.13 -9.03
C ASP A 197 5.05 21.58 -10.26
N GLY A 198 6.38 21.52 -10.25
CA GLY A 198 7.25 21.91 -11.36
C GLY A 198 7.29 23.42 -11.62
N GLN A 199 6.92 24.26 -10.66
CA GLN A 199 6.96 25.71 -10.81
C GLN A 199 8.38 26.23 -10.55
N PRO A 200 8.98 27.02 -11.47
CA PRO A 200 10.21 27.75 -11.20
C PRO A 200 9.91 28.86 -10.19
N GLY A 201 10.54 28.82 -9.02
CA GLY A 201 10.60 29.95 -8.12
C GLY A 201 9.37 30.26 -7.24
N ALA A 202 8.47 29.33 -7.01
CA ALA A 202 7.51 29.47 -5.92
C ALA A 202 8.27 29.43 -4.59
N GLY A 203 8.71 30.59 -4.15
CA GLY A 203 9.38 30.79 -2.90
C GLY A 203 8.56 30.25 -1.75
N GLN A 204 9.30 29.85 -0.74
CA GLN A 204 8.93 29.52 0.63
C GLN A 204 7.48 29.08 0.90
N PRO A 205 7.25 28.00 1.62
CA PRO A 205 5.92 27.59 2.04
C PRO A 205 5.28 28.73 2.82
N THR A 206 4.25 29.33 2.23
CA THR A 206 3.43 30.36 2.87
C THR A 206 2.91 29.85 4.20
N GLY A 207 3.37 30.44 5.28
CA GLY A 207 2.80 30.57 6.62
C GLY A 207 2.43 29.32 7.42
N VAL A 208 1.77 28.36 6.84
CA VAL A 208 1.21 27.19 7.58
C VAL A 208 2.24 26.10 7.82
N ALA A 209 3.20 25.89 6.90
CA ALA A 209 4.27 24.92 7.09
C ALA A 209 5.39 25.44 8.00
N SER A 210 5.55 26.78 8.14
CA SER A 210 6.51 27.39 9.06
C SER A 210 6.06 27.28 10.51
N LEU A 211 4.77 27.24 10.78
CA LEU A 211 4.23 27.03 12.14
C LEU A 211 4.43 25.58 12.62
N ALA A 212 4.50 24.62 11.71
CA ALA A 212 4.74 23.21 12.04
C ALA A 212 6.23 22.87 12.26
N ALA A 213 7.15 23.67 11.75
CA ALA A 213 8.60 23.42 11.88
C ALA A 213 9.21 23.91 13.20
N GLY A 214 8.48 24.70 13.97
CA GLY A 214 8.95 25.27 15.25
C GLY A 214 8.29 24.73 16.50
N SER A 215 7.23 23.92 16.38
CA SER A 215 6.58 23.29 17.53
C SER A 215 7.04 21.83 17.64
N ALA A 216 7.44 21.41 18.84
CA ALA A 216 7.58 19.99 19.19
C ALA A 216 6.31 19.25 18.72
N PRO A 217 6.41 18.00 18.24
CA PRO A 217 5.26 17.29 17.72
C PRO A 217 4.16 17.35 18.78
N PRO A 218 2.97 17.89 18.45
CA PRO A 218 1.88 17.96 19.40
C PRO A 218 1.66 16.54 19.93
N ARG A 219 1.56 16.39 21.23
CA ARG A 219 1.17 15.13 21.87
C ARG A 219 -0.30 14.89 21.54
N LEU A 220 -0.57 14.57 20.25
CA LEU A 220 -1.93 14.42 19.70
C LEU A 220 -2.77 13.43 20.51
N MET A 221 -2.12 12.41 21.08
CA MET A 221 -2.81 11.39 21.90
C MET A 221 -3.22 11.91 23.29
N THR A 222 -2.71 13.05 23.75
CA THR A 222 -3.09 13.64 25.06
C THR A 222 -4.11 14.76 24.90
N ASP A 223 -4.45 15.17 23.67
CA ASP A 223 -5.41 16.23 23.41
C ASP A 223 -6.84 15.65 23.29
N ALA A 224 -7.72 16.10 24.17
CA ALA A 224 -9.14 15.71 24.16
C ALA A 224 -9.85 16.07 22.84
N SER A 225 -9.39 17.12 22.13
CA SER A 225 -9.91 17.52 20.84
C SER A 225 -9.64 16.46 19.76
N PHE A 226 -8.48 15.82 19.79
CA PHE A 226 -8.14 14.73 18.88
C PHE A 226 -9.11 13.55 19.02
N TRP A 227 -9.40 13.14 20.26
CA TRP A 227 -10.31 12.03 20.50
C TRP A 227 -11.75 12.35 20.16
N ARG A 228 -12.19 13.61 20.36
CA ARG A 228 -13.53 14.04 19.94
C ARG A 228 -13.70 13.98 18.42
N ILE A 229 -12.71 14.41 17.66
CA ILE A 229 -12.73 14.34 16.18
C ILE A 229 -12.67 12.87 15.72
N ALA A 230 -11.81 12.05 16.34
CA ALA A 230 -11.68 10.64 16.01
C ALA A 230 -12.99 9.86 16.23
N LEU A 231 -13.72 10.16 17.31
CA LEU A 231 -15.02 9.55 17.62
C LEU A 231 -16.17 10.10 16.76
N ALA A 232 -16.05 11.31 16.23
CA ALA A 232 -17.08 11.91 15.39
C ALA A 232 -17.02 11.47 13.92
N VAL A 233 -15.89 10.92 13.47
CA VAL A 233 -15.64 10.53 12.08
C VAL A 233 -15.66 8.99 11.91
N GLY A 234 -15.55 8.22 12.98
CA GLY A 234 -15.64 6.75 13.01
C GLY A 234 -17.05 6.28 13.24
#